data_dbd276ff6a3cd95f348b1dfc6f53ec5e
#
_entry.id   dbd276ff6a3cd95f348b1dfc6f53ec5e
#
_cell.length_a   1.000
_cell.length_b   1.000
_cell.length_c   1.000
_cell.angle_alpha   90.00
_cell.angle_beta   90.00
_cell.angle_gamma   90.00
#
_symmetry.space_group_name_H-M   'P 1'
#
loop_
_entity.id
_entity.type
_entity.pdbx_description
1 polymer ?
#
loop_
_entity_poly.entity_id
_entity_poly.type
_entity_poly.pdbx_seq_one_letter_code
_entity_poly.pdbx_strand_id
1 'polypeptide(L)'
;MLTEPRSGRLTAWGNALLAGLVPPDDAASSIVGDDAVHRVEGLPQEPAPVGLTLALGRLRRLGVTGLRLALPAPGHPLGLSGPAEFNARALEAEEAVVCHGAAFGLVPEVSSAGPAGDAHVEVVWRCLPVREAPPADVPSLGEAERELAEALREATEVLSRLDVAASGPVAEAAIDAYRARAEAGQEVLAPGYPPRAVRVLELARRVGLLMSVAKDGHGGAVSASEMAARAHALRPVERTARRAQVAAYNSVVEAREMR
;
A
#
# COMPACT_ATOMS: atom_id res chain seq x y z
N MET A 1 6.54 10.20 -4.36
CA MET A 1 5.67 10.52 -3.20
C MET A 1 4.95 9.24 -2.83
N LEU A 2 5.23 8.63 -1.68
CA LEU A 2 4.48 7.46 -1.22
C LEU A 2 3.10 7.92 -0.77
N THR A 3 2.23 8.20 -1.74
CA THR A 3 0.79 8.31 -1.53
C THR A 3 0.30 6.97 -0.98
N GLU A 4 -0.69 7.00 -0.14
CA GLU A 4 -1.37 5.78 0.30
C GLU A 4 -1.79 4.96 -0.92
N PRO A 5 -1.37 3.68 -1.03
CA PRO A 5 -1.74 2.86 -2.18
C PRO A 5 -3.26 2.70 -2.24
N ARG A 6 -3.83 2.87 -3.42
CA ARG A 6 -5.28 2.69 -3.64
C ARG A 6 -5.73 1.29 -3.28
N SER A 7 -4.90 0.30 -3.58
CA SER A 7 -5.08 -1.09 -3.15
C SER A 7 -5.06 -1.25 -1.62
N GLY A 8 -4.32 -0.39 -0.90
CA GLY A 8 -4.34 -0.34 0.56
C GLY A 8 -5.70 0.13 1.08
N ARG A 9 -6.24 1.24 0.54
CA ARG A 9 -7.59 1.73 0.89
C ARG A 9 -8.66 0.68 0.58
N LEU A 10 -8.61 0.07 -0.63
CA LEU A 10 -9.54 -0.99 -1.00
C LEU A 10 -9.45 -2.20 -0.07
N THR A 11 -8.23 -2.62 0.30
CA THR A 11 -8.02 -3.72 1.24
C THR A 11 -8.59 -3.39 2.61
N ALA A 12 -8.28 -2.22 3.17
CA ALA A 12 -8.70 -1.86 4.52
C ALA A 12 -10.23 -1.73 4.62
N TRP A 13 -10.83 -0.90 3.81
CA TRP A 13 -12.27 -0.62 3.87
C TRP A 13 -13.12 -1.77 3.33
N GLY A 14 -12.62 -2.50 2.32
CA GLY A 14 -13.24 -3.72 1.84
C GLY A 14 -13.31 -4.82 2.91
N ASN A 15 -12.24 -5.00 3.70
CA ASN A 15 -12.24 -5.93 4.84
C ASN A 15 -13.18 -5.49 5.96
N ALA A 16 -13.28 -4.20 6.26
CA ALA A 16 -14.24 -3.67 7.24
C ALA A 16 -15.68 -3.91 6.78
N LEU A 17 -15.97 -3.69 5.49
CA LEU A 17 -17.27 -4.00 4.90
C LEU A 17 -17.58 -5.50 4.96
N LEU A 18 -16.65 -6.37 4.57
CA LEU A 18 -16.82 -7.82 4.64
C LEU A 18 -17.06 -8.32 6.07
N ALA A 19 -16.49 -7.63 7.06
CA ALA A 19 -16.73 -7.88 8.49
C ALA A 19 -18.07 -7.31 9.00
N GLY A 20 -18.77 -6.48 8.21
CA GLY A 20 -20.00 -5.82 8.61
C GLY A 20 -19.80 -4.64 9.57
N LEU A 21 -18.60 -4.08 9.62
CA LEU A 21 -18.25 -2.96 10.49
C LEU A 21 -18.60 -1.60 9.89
N VAL A 22 -18.73 -1.54 8.56
CA VAL A 22 -19.07 -0.31 7.83
C VAL A 22 -20.10 -0.61 6.73
N PRO A 23 -20.99 0.34 6.38
CA PRO A 23 -21.90 0.19 5.26
C PRO A 23 -21.19 0.33 3.91
N PRO A 24 -21.78 -0.18 2.81
CA PRO A 24 -21.14 -0.16 1.47
C PRO A 24 -20.78 1.24 0.95
N ASP A 25 -21.64 2.23 1.21
CA ASP A 25 -21.43 3.59 0.71
C ASP A 25 -20.27 4.29 1.43
N ASP A 26 -20.14 4.10 2.75
CA ASP A 26 -19.03 4.62 3.54
C ASP A 26 -17.71 3.96 3.12
N ALA A 27 -17.72 2.63 2.91
CA ALA A 27 -16.56 1.92 2.41
C ALA A 27 -16.14 2.43 1.02
N ALA A 28 -17.10 2.59 0.10
CA ALA A 28 -16.83 3.09 -1.24
C ALA A 28 -16.28 4.52 -1.21
N SER A 29 -16.89 5.41 -0.42
CA SER A 29 -16.42 6.80 -0.26
C SER A 29 -14.99 6.86 0.27
N SER A 30 -14.67 6.07 1.29
CA SER A 30 -13.33 6.01 1.88
C SER A 30 -12.28 5.42 0.93
N ILE A 31 -12.68 4.45 0.08
CA ILE A 31 -11.78 3.88 -0.94
C ILE A 31 -11.50 4.89 -2.05
N VAL A 32 -12.51 5.61 -2.52
CA VAL A 32 -12.38 6.65 -3.55
C VAL A 32 -11.49 7.78 -3.03
N GLY A 33 -11.72 8.26 -1.81
CA GLY A 33 -10.97 9.38 -1.24
C GLY A 33 -11.02 10.61 -2.13
N ASP A 34 -9.87 11.15 -2.51
CA ASP A 34 -9.74 12.34 -3.37
C ASP A 34 -9.83 12.02 -4.88
N ASP A 35 -9.90 10.74 -5.28
CA ASP A 35 -10.07 10.37 -6.68
C ASP A 35 -11.52 10.67 -7.12
N ALA A 36 -11.73 10.95 -8.40
CA ALA A 36 -13.05 11.36 -8.89
C ALA A 36 -14.02 10.18 -9.00
N VAL A 37 -13.57 9.04 -9.51
CA VAL A 37 -14.40 7.86 -9.69
C VAL A 37 -13.59 6.57 -9.70
N HIS A 38 -14.16 5.52 -9.07
CA HIS A 38 -13.65 4.16 -9.18
C HIS A 38 -14.68 3.25 -9.82
N ARG A 39 -14.24 2.42 -10.77
CA ARG A 39 -15.05 1.40 -11.45
C ARG A 39 -14.32 0.06 -11.41
N VAL A 40 -15.06 -1.04 -11.49
CA VAL A 40 -14.51 -2.39 -11.58
C VAL A 40 -14.93 -3.02 -12.90
N GLU A 41 -13.98 -3.54 -13.65
CA GLU A 41 -14.18 -4.24 -14.93
C GLU A 41 -13.74 -5.70 -14.84
N GLY A 42 -14.44 -6.57 -15.58
CA GLY A 42 -14.13 -8.00 -15.64
C GLY A 42 -14.59 -8.77 -14.40
N LEU A 43 -15.43 -8.20 -13.56
CA LEU A 43 -15.99 -8.89 -12.41
C LEU A 43 -16.85 -10.07 -12.88
N PRO A 44 -16.72 -11.28 -12.28
CA PRO A 44 -17.53 -12.43 -12.68
C PRO A 44 -19.03 -12.11 -12.68
N GLN A 45 -19.73 -12.52 -13.75
CA GLN A 45 -21.16 -12.29 -13.98
C GLN A 45 -21.58 -10.82 -14.28
N GLU A 46 -20.62 -9.90 -14.39
CA GLU A 46 -20.89 -8.51 -14.77
C GLU A 46 -20.28 -8.24 -16.18
N PRO A 47 -21.11 -8.12 -17.22
CA PRO A 47 -20.60 -7.95 -18.60
C PRO A 47 -20.10 -6.54 -18.90
N ALA A 48 -20.42 -5.57 -18.05
CA ALA A 48 -20.02 -4.16 -18.19
C ALA A 48 -19.34 -3.66 -16.91
N PRO A 49 -18.57 -2.56 -17.00
CA PRO A 49 -17.99 -1.92 -15.83
C PRO A 49 -19.07 -1.53 -14.82
N VAL A 50 -18.81 -1.78 -13.54
CA VAL A 50 -19.71 -1.45 -12.44
C VAL A 50 -19.07 -0.43 -11.49
N GLY A 51 -19.88 0.43 -10.90
CA GLY A 51 -19.41 1.34 -9.85
C GLY A 51 -18.94 0.59 -8.61
N LEU A 52 -18.04 1.21 -7.85
CA LEU A 52 -17.36 0.58 -6.72
C LEU A 52 -18.32 0.04 -5.65
N THR A 53 -19.36 0.80 -5.27
CA THR A 53 -20.35 0.36 -4.27
C THR A 53 -21.03 -0.95 -4.69
N LEU A 54 -21.44 -1.06 -5.96
CA LEU A 54 -22.04 -2.28 -6.48
C LEU A 54 -21.04 -3.44 -6.50
N ALA A 55 -19.80 -3.18 -6.95
CA ALA A 55 -18.73 -4.18 -6.95
C ALA A 55 -18.48 -4.74 -5.55
N LEU A 56 -18.31 -3.88 -4.54
CA LEU A 56 -18.13 -4.27 -3.15
C LEU A 56 -19.29 -5.15 -2.64
N GLY A 57 -20.53 -4.79 -2.97
CA GLY A 57 -21.70 -5.60 -2.65
C GLY A 57 -21.71 -6.99 -3.33
N ARG A 58 -21.05 -7.12 -4.50
CA ARG A 58 -20.89 -8.39 -5.22
C ARG A 58 -19.85 -9.33 -4.62
N LEU A 59 -18.78 -8.78 -3.98
CA LEU A 59 -17.66 -9.59 -3.48
C LEU A 59 -18.11 -10.74 -2.58
N ARG A 60 -19.02 -10.49 -1.63
CA ARG A 60 -19.57 -11.55 -0.76
C ARG A 60 -20.27 -12.67 -1.54
N ARG A 61 -21.05 -12.32 -2.56
CA ARG A 61 -21.77 -13.31 -3.40
C ARG A 61 -20.84 -14.12 -4.27
N LEU A 62 -19.66 -13.57 -4.58
CA LEU A 62 -18.58 -14.24 -5.30
C LEU A 62 -17.68 -15.08 -4.40
N GLY A 63 -17.99 -15.19 -3.10
CA GLY A 63 -17.26 -16.03 -2.16
C GLY A 63 -16.04 -15.35 -1.51
N VAL A 64 -15.86 -14.04 -1.71
CA VAL A 64 -14.75 -13.31 -1.09
C VAL A 64 -14.95 -13.22 0.42
N THR A 65 -14.00 -13.72 1.18
CA THR A 65 -13.98 -13.71 2.66
C THR A 65 -13.00 -12.69 3.23
N GLY A 66 -12.07 -12.19 2.40
CA GLY A 66 -11.11 -11.19 2.76
C GLY A 66 -10.38 -10.61 1.56
N LEU A 67 -9.73 -9.47 1.75
CA LEU A 67 -8.90 -8.81 0.76
C LEU A 67 -7.47 -8.71 1.28
N ARG A 68 -6.49 -9.04 0.45
CA ARG A 68 -5.07 -8.93 0.76
C ARG A 68 -4.39 -7.96 -0.18
N LEU A 69 -3.62 -7.05 0.39
CA LEU A 69 -2.76 -6.13 -0.33
C LEU A 69 -1.53 -6.85 -0.86
N ALA A 70 -1.17 -6.59 -2.10
CA ALA A 70 0.14 -6.87 -2.68
C ALA A 70 0.78 -5.56 -3.15
N LEU A 71 2.05 -5.34 -2.78
CA LEU A 71 2.86 -4.19 -3.21
C LEU A 71 4.15 -4.69 -3.87
N PRO A 72 4.07 -5.32 -5.04
CA PRO A 72 5.23 -5.91 -5.68
C PRO A 72 6.22 -4.86 -6.16
N ALA A 73 7.48 -5.27 -6.22
CA ALA A 73 8.54 -4.50 -6.87
C ALA A 73 9.47 -5.49 -7.61
N PRO A 74 10.30 -5.03 -8.55
CA PRO A 74 11.26 -5.89 -9.23
C PRO A 74 12.10 -6.71 -8.24
N GLY A 75 12.06 -8.04 -8.36
CA GLY A 75 12.72 -8.97 -7.46
C GLY A 75 12.02 -9.26 -6.13
N HIS A 76 10.87 -8.61 -5.84
CA HIS A 76 10.11 -8.76 -4.60
C HIS A 76 8.62 -8.93 -4.92
N PRO A 77 8.07 -10.16 -4.88
CA PRO A 77 6.67 -10.42 -5.25
C PRO A 77 5.65 -9.84 -4.26
N LEU A 78 5.98 -9.74 -2.98
CA LEU A 78 5.20 -9.09 -1.91
C LEU A 78 3.68 -9.27 -2.02
N GLY A 79 3.23 -10.52 -1.85
CA GLY A 79 1.83 -10.88 -1.87
C GLY A 79 1.32 -11.48 -3.18
N LEU A 80 2.10 -11.43 -4.27
CA LEU A 80 1.71 -12.04 -5.54
C LEU A 80 1.81 -13.56 -5.49
N SER A 81 0.85 -14.23 -6.14
CA SER A 81 0.79 -15.70 -6.22
C SER A 81 0.59 -16.25 -7.64
N GLY A 82 0.56 -15.39 -8.65
CA GLY A 82 0.31 -15.74 -10.06
C GLY A 82 -1.18 -15.74 -10.43
N PRO A 83 -1.52 -15.99 -11.68
CA PRO A 83 -0.68 -16.36 -12.82
C PRO A 83 0.21 -15.22 -13.34
N ALA A 84 1.03 -15.51 -14.36
CA ALA A 84 1.99 -14.54 -14.90
C ALA A 84 1.33 -13.24 -15.40
N GLU A 85 0.13 -13.32 -15.98
CA GLU A 85 -0.61 -12.16 -16.46
C GLU A 85 -1.00 -11.22 -15.30
N PHE A 86 -1.57 -11.76 -14.21
CA PHE A 86 -1.88 -10.98 -13.02
C PHE A 86 -0.63 -10.33 -12.41
N ASN A 87 0.46 -11.13 -12.28
CA ASN A 87 1.71 -10.63 -11.73
C ASN A 87 2.32 -9.51 -12.57
N ALA A 88 2.27 -9.62 -13.90
CA ALA A 88 2.78 -8.58 -14.80
C ALA A 88 2.01 -7.27 -14.64
N ARG A 89 0.68 -7.32 -14.62
CA ARG A 89 -0.17 -6.13 -14.40
C ARG A 89 0.03 -5.52 -13.02
N ALA A 90 0.12 -6.35 -11.99
CA ALA A 90 0.36 -5.90 -10.63
C ALA A 90 1.75 -5.25 -10.45
N LEU A 91 2.77 -5.77 -11.15
CA LEU A 91 4.11 -5.17 -11.18
C LEU A 91 4.13 -3.84 -11.92
N GLU A 92 3.37 -3.71 -13.01
CA GLU A 92 3.23 -2.45 -13.76
C GLU A 92 2.52 -1.38 -12.92
N ALA A 93 1.45 -1.76 -12.20
CA ALA A 93 0.72 -0.88 -11.29
C ALA A 93 1.42 -0.65 -9.94
N GLU A 94 2.46 -1.43 -9.61
CA GLU A 94 3.16 -1.48 -8.31
C GLU A 94 2.25 -1.83 -7.11
N GLU A 95 0.99 -2.15 -7.36
CA GLU A 95 -0.01 -2.50 -6.35
C GLU A 95 -1.10 -3.41 -6.91
N ALA A 96 -1.69 -4.24 -6.05
CA ALA A 96 -2.85 -5.06 -6.37
C ALA A 96 -3.60 -5.49 -5.10
N VAL A 97 -4.82 -5.98 -5.29
CA VAL A 97 -5.61 -6.66 -4.25
C VAL A 97 -5.88 -8.09 -4.66
N VAL A 98 -5.57 -9.05 -3.80
CA VAL A 98 -5.91 -10.46 -3.98
C VAL A 98 -7.14 -10.78 -3.15
N CYS A 99 -8.19 -11.32 -3.80
CA CYS A 99 -9.42 -11.70 -3.13
C CYS A 99 -9.26 -13.08 -2.50
N HIS A 100 -9.31 -13.16 -1.17
CA HIS A 100 -9.25 -14.43 -0.44
C HIS A 100 -10.61 -15.14 -0.45
N GLY A 101 -10.62 -16.45 -0.67
CA GLY A 101 -11.83 -17.26 -0.87
C GLY A 101 -12.42 -17.20 -2.28
N ALA A 102 -11.78 -16.48 -3.20
CA ALA A 102 -12.17 -16.40 -4.60
C ALA A 102 -10.94 -16.32 -5.50
N ALA A 103 -11.02 -16.96 -6.68
CA ALA A 103 -9.88 -17.10 -7.59
C ALA A 103 -9.70 -15.89 -8.50
N PHE A 104 -9.79 -14.66 -7.96
CA PHE A 104 -9.53 -13.43 -8.70
C PHE A 104 -8.89 -12.36 -7.82
N GLY A 105 -8.27 -11.38 -8.48
CA GLY A 105 -7.70 -10.19 -7.85
C GLY A 105 -8.02 -8.93 -8.65
N LEU A 106 -7.73 -7.79 -8.09
CA LEU A 106 -8.00 -6.48 -8.65
C LEU A 106 -6.70 -5.69 -8.79
N VAL A 107 -6.45 -5.16 -9.99
CA VAL A 107 -5.31 -4.29 -10.28
C VAL A 107 -5.82 -2.93 -10.71
N PRO A 108 -5.37 -1.81 -10.11
CA PRO A 108 -5.82 -0.49 -10.49
C PRO A 108 -5.13 -0.02 -11.78
N GLU A 109 -5.91 0.46 -12.72
CA GLU A 109 -5.46 1.29 -13.85
C GLU A 109 -5.87 2.74 -13.55
N VAL A 110 -4.91 3.62 -13.43
CA VAL A 110 -5.13 5.01 -13.02
C VAL A 110 -4.94 5.92 -14.22
N SER A 111 -5.93 6.72 -14.51
CA SER A 111 -5.87 7.79 -15.50
C SER A 111 -6.09 9.15 -14.85
N SER A 112 -5.36 10.15 -15.31
CA SER A 112 -5.45 11.51 -14.78
C SER A 112 -5.57 12.49 -15.93
N ALA A 113 -6.53 13.42 -15.84
CA ALA A 113 -6.76 14.48 -16.80
C ALA A 113 -6.96 15.81 -16.10
N GLY A 114 -6.43 16.89 -16.65
CA GLY A 114 -6.51 18.24 -16.09
C GLY A 114 -5.17 18.82 -15.65
N PRO A 115 -5.15 20.08 -15.23
CA PRO A 115 -3.95 20.77 -14.78
C PRO A 115 -3.47 20.26 -13.42
N ALA A 116 -2.18 20.44 -13.12
CA ALA A 116 -1.61 20.13 -11.81
C ALA A 116 -2.36 20.91 -10.69
N GLY A 117 -2.90 20.19 -9.71
CA GLY A 117 -3.67 20.75 -8.60
C GLY A 117 -5.19 20.71 -8.77
N ASP A 118 -5.69 20.43 -9.99
CA ASP A 118 -7.13 20.22 -10.29
C ASP A 118 -7.28 19.04 -11.28
N ALA A 119 -6.58 17.96 -10.98
CA ALA A 119 -6.60 16.78 -11.83
C ALA A 119 -7.79 15.88 -11.49
N HIS A 120 -8.57 15.56 -12.52
CA HIS A 120 -9.61 14.54 -12.43
C HIS A 120 -8.96 13.16 -12.53
N VAL A 121 -8.99 12.38 -11.46
CA VAL A 121 -8.38 11.05 -11.39
C VAL A 121 -9.47 9.98 -11.47
N GLU A 122 -9.37 9.10 -12.45
CA GLU A 122 -10.22 7.93 -12.58
C GLU A 122 -9.43 6.65 -12.33
N VAL A 123 -10.05 5.69 -11.63
CA VAL A 123 -9.46 4.39 -11.33
C VAL A 123 -10.35 3.28 -11.88
N VAL A 124 -9.79 2.46 -12.74
CA VAL A 124 -10.43 1.24 -13.22
C VAL A 124 -9.75 0.04 -12.61
N TRP A 125 -10.47 -0.68 -11.75
CA TRP A 125 -10.00 -1.93 -11.15
C TRP A 125 -10.21 -3.07 -12.13
N ARG A 126 -9.12 -3.62 -12.69
CA ARG A 126 -9.18 -4.80 -13.56
C ARG A 126 -9.26 -6.06 -12.72
N CYS A 127 -10.38 -6.77 -12.83
CA CYS A 127 -10.58 -8.07 -12.22
C CYS A 127 -9.94 -9.14 -13.09
N LEU A 128 -8.95 -9.83 -12.57
CA LEU A 128 -8.15 -10.84 -13.27
C LEU A 128 -8.12 -12.15 -12.48
N PRO A 129 -8.04 -13.30 -13.14
CA PRO A 129 -7.86 -14.58 -12.47
C PRO A 129 -6.58 -14.60 -11.62
N VAL A 130 -6.67 -15.17 -10.42
CA VAL A 130 -5.55 -15.34 -9.48
C VAL A 130 -5.48 -16.80 -9.03
N ARG A 131 -4.27 -17.30 -8.82
CA ARG A 131 -4.07 -18.60 -8.17
C ARG A 131 -4.29 -18.43 -6.67
N GLU A 132 -5.14 -19.27 -6.09
CA GLU A 132 -5.26 -19.38 -4.65
C GLU A 132 -3.98 -20.03 -4.09
N ALA A 133 -3.17 -19.24 -3.39
CA ALA A 133 -1.93 -19.67 -2.78
C ALA A 133 -1.60 -18.72 -1.61
N PRO A 134 -0.77 -19.18 -0.64
CA PRO A 134 -0.25 -18.30 0.39
C PRO A 134 0.47 -17.09 -0.23
N PRO A 135 0.35 -15.89 0.35
CA PRO A 135 1.02 -14.70 -0.17
C PRO A 135 2.54 -14.85 -0.10
N ALA A 136 3.22 -14.63 -1.23
CA ALA A 136 4.66 -14.77 -1.30
C ALA A 136 5.37 -13.58 -0.61
N ASP A 137 6.43 -13.85 0.14
CA ASP A 137 7.33 -12.85 0.76
C ASP A 137 6.63 -11.86 1.73
N VAL A 138 5.49 -12.24 2.31
CA VAL A 138 4.77 -11.41 3.28
C VAL A 138 5.11 -11.90 4.70
N PRO A 139 5.75 -11.06 5.55
CA PRO A 139 6.04 -11.41 6.92
C PRO A 139 4.78 -11.32 7.79
N SER A 140 4.76 -11.99 8.93
CA SER A 140 3.79 -11.69 9.96
C SER A 140 3.96 -10.25 10.48
N LEU A 141 2.91 -9.69 11.07
CA LEU A 141 2.97 -8.32 11.62
C LEU A 141 4.10 -8.15 12.65
N GLY A 142 4.38 -9.19 13.45
CA GLY A 142 5.45 -9.16 14.45
C GLY A 142 6.85 -9.22 13.84
N GLU A 143 7.02 -9.97 12.78
CA GLU A 143 8.28 -10.02 12.02
C GLU A 143 8.53 -8.71 11.30
N ALA A 144 7.51 -8.17 10.64
CA ALA A 144 7.59 -6.88 9.95
C ALA A 144 8.01 -5.73 10.88
N GLU A 145 7.46 -5.67 12.09
CA GLU A 145 7.82 -4.65 13.09
C GLU A 145 9.29 -4.76 13.50
N ARG A 146 9.79 -5.98 13.74
CA ARG A 146 11.20 -6.22 14.11
C ARG A 146 12.15 -5.89 12.95
N GLU A 147 11.86 -6.38 11.75
CA GLU A 147 12.65 -6.14 10.54
C GLU A 147 12.78 -4.63 10.27
N LEU A 148 11.67 -3.88 10.39
CA LEU A 148 11.66 -2.44 10.17
C LEU A 148 12.50 -1.69 11.21
N ALA A 149 12.40 -2.05 12.49
CA ALA A 149 13.19 -1.45 13.55
C ALA A 149 14.69 -1.74 13.41
N GLU A 150 15.06 -2.93 12.94
CA GLU A 150 16.45 -3.32 12.67
C GLU A 150 17.02 -2.55 11.48
N ALA A 151 16.30 -2.54 10.34
CA ALA A 151 16.73 -1.81 9.15
C ALA A 151 16.91 -0.30 9.41
N LEU A 152 16.06 0.30 10.24
CA LEU A 152 16.20 1.71 10.64
C LEU A 152 17.48 1.95 11.47
N ARG A 153 17.81 1.06 12.41
CA ARG A 153 19.04 1.18 13.20
C ARG A 153 20.28 1.07 12.32
N GLU A 154 20.33 0.06 11.45
CA GLU A 154 21.43 -0.14 10.51
C GLU A 154 21.62 1.05 9.56
N ALA A 155 20.53 1.56 8.99
CA ALA A 155 20.59 2.73 8.11
C ALA A 155 21.05 3.98 8.84
N THR A 156 20.61 4.21 10.08
CA THR A 156 21.04 5.33 10.91
C THR A 156 22.55 5.26 11.19
N GLU A 157 23.07 4.07 11.49
CA GLU A 157 24.50 3.87 11.72
C GLU A 157 25.33 4.15 10.47
N VAL A 158 24.89 3.65 9.28
CA VAL A 158 25.58 3.89 8.02
C VAL A 158 25.54 5.37 7.63
N LEU A 159 24.39 6.02 7.73
CA LEU A 159 24.23 7.44 7.37
C LEU A 159 25.03 8.36 8.32
N SER A 160 25.11 8.03 9.60
CA SER A 160 25.93 8.76 10.56
C SER A 160 27.42 8.68 10.25
N ARG A 161 27.91 7.53 9.76
CA ARG A 161 29.31 7.36 9.33
C ARG A 161 29.65 8.13 8.06
N LEU A 162 28.65 8.35 7.19
CA LEU A 162 28.82 9.09 5.92
C LEU A 162 28.75 10.62 6.12
N ASP A 163 28.58 11.09 7.36
CA ASP A 163 28.41 12.53 7.69
C ASP A 163 27.40 13.25 6.80
N VAL A 164 26.30 12.53 6.46
CA VAL A 164 25.24 13.08 5.62
C VAL A 164 24.47 14.09 6.44
N ALA A 165 24.73 15.36 6.17
CA ALA A 165 24.07 16.49 6.81
C ALA A 165 22.55 16.38 6.78
N ALA A 166 21.95 16.86 7.87
CA ALA A 166 20.52 16.81 8.17
C ALA A 166 19.60 17.28 7.03
N SER A 167 18.42 16.76 7.06
CA SER A 167 17.25 17.05 6.24
C SER A 167 17.09 18.55 5.94
N GLY A 168 17.07 18.90 4.66
CA GLY A 168 16.79 20.27 4.24
C GLY A 168 15.30 20.67 4.42
N PRO A 169 14.92 21.91 4.12
CA PRO A 169 13.56 22.47 4.31
C PRO A 169 12.44 21.62 3.66
N VAL A 170 12.75 20.90 2.61
CA VAL A 170 11.80 19.99 1.90
C VAL A 170 11.43 18.78 2.77
N ALA A 171 12.38 18.25 3.53
CA ALA A 171 12.13 17.13 4.45
C ALA A 171 11.30 17.57 5.66
N GLU A 172 11.58 18.76 6.19
CA GLU A 172 10.80 19.34 7.29
C GLU A 172 9.36 19.59 6.85
N ALA A 173 9.15 20.21 5.67
CA ALA A 173 7.82 20.43 5.12
C ALA A 173 7.04 19.14 4.86
N ALA A 174 7.71 18.06 4.41
CA ALA A 174 7.08 16.76 4.19
C ALA A 174 6.67 16.09 5.52
N ILE A 175 7.50 16.20 6.55
CA ILE A 175 7.19 15.71 7.90
C ILE A 175 6.01 16.48 8.50
N ASP A 176 5.99 17.81 8.35
CA ASP A 176 4.92 18.65 8.86
C ASP A 176 3.59 18.40 8.13
N ALA A 177 3.62 18.21 6.80
CA ALA A 177 2.45 17.79 6.05
C ALA A 177 1.92 16.41 6.49
N TYR A 178 2.80 15.48 6.84
CA TYR A 178 2.42 14.18 7.40
C TYR A 178 1.77 14.34 8.78
N ARG A 179 2.34 15.17 9.66
CA ARG A 179 1.78 15.46 10.99
C ARG A 179 0.40 16.10 10.89
N ALA A 180 0.24 17.10 10.00
CA ALA A 180 -1.03 17.77 9.79
C ALA A 180 -2.15 16.82 9.35
N ARG A 181 -1.83 15.81 8.50
CA ARG A 181 -2.79 14.76 8.12
C ARG A 181 -3.16 13.84 9.28
N ALA A 182 -2.19 13.48 10.12
CA ALA A 182 -2.44 12.69 11.33
C ALA A 182 -3.30 13.46 12.34
N GLU A 183 -3.09 14.77 12.50
CA GLU A 183 -3.86 15.66 13.36
C GLU A 183 -5.29 15.89 12.82
N ALA A 184 -5.49 15.85 11.51
CA ALA A 184 -6.81 15.96 10.89
C ALA A 184 -7.74 14.76 11.16
N GLY A 185 -7.31 13.77 11.95
CA GLY A 185 -8.14 12.64 12.39
C GLY A 185 -8.47 11.66 11.27
N GLN A 186 -7.75 11.67 10.16
CA GLN A 186 -7.91 10.64 9.13
C GLN A 186 -7.48 9.29 9.71
N GLU A 187 -8.43 8.36 9.80
CA GLU A 187 -8.16 7.00 10.25
C GLU A 187 -7.10 6.37 9.34
N VAL A 188 -5.99 5.94 9.94
CA VAL A 188 -4.88 5.31 9.22
C VAL A 188 -5.28 3.98 8.61
N LEU A 189 -6.20 3.26 9.27
CA LEU A 189 -6.82 2.01 8.83
C LEU A 189 -8.30 2.02 9.17
N ALA A 190 -9.09 1.28 8.39
CA ALA A 190 -10.51 1.09 8.61
C ALA A 190 -10.81 0.40 9.96
N PRO A 191 -12.04 0.49 10.49
CA PRO A 191 -12.45 -0.21 11.71
C PRO A 191 -12.18 -1.72 11.68
N GLY A 192 -11.79 -2.27 12.83
CA GLY A 192 -11.53 -3.71 13.00
C GLY A 192 -10.06 -4.12 12.89
N TYR A 193 -9.16 -3.21 12.57
CA TYR A 193 -7.73 -3.48 12.60
C TYR A 193 -7.16 -3.42 14.03
N PRO A 194 -6.21 -4.33 14.38
CA PRO A 194 -5.59 -4.30 15.69
C PRO A 194 -4.71 -3.03 15.85
N PRO A 195 -4.64 -2.44 17.06
CA PRO A 195 -3.82 -1.25 17.31
C PRO A 195 -2.34 -1.40 16.93
N ARG A 196 -1.83 -2.64 16.96
CA ARG A 196 -0.47 -2.96 16.52
C ARG A 196 -0.30 -2.71 15.01
N ALA A 197 -1.29 -3.09 14.19
CA ALA A 197 -1.24 -2.87 12.74
C ALA A 197 -1.24 -1.37 12.41
N VAL A 198 -2.02 -0.57 13.14
CA VAL A 198 -2.03 0.89 12.99
C VAL A 198 -0.64 1.45 13.25
N ARG A 199 -0.02 1.12 14.38
CA ARG A 199 1.33 1.61 14.73
C ARG A 199 2.39 1.19 13.71
N VAL A 200 2.36 -0.07 13.24
CA VAL A 200 3.32 -0.57 12.25
C VAL A 200 3.15 0.16 10.92
N LEU A 201 1.90 0.38 10.48
CA LEU A 201 1.62 1.12 9.26
C LEU A 201 2.06 2.58 9.34
N GLU A 202 1.78 3.25 10.45
CA GLU A 202 2.22 4.63 10.70
C GLU A 202 3.75 4.76 10.63
N LEU A 203 4.46 3.84 11.28
CA LEU A 203 5.91 3.81 11.24
C LEU A 203 6.42 3.56 9.81
N ALA A 204 5.86 2.58 9.11
CA ALA A 204 6.25 2.24 7.75
C ALA A 204 6.00 3.40 6.77
N ARG A 205 4.87 4.11 6.89
CA ARG A 205 4.55 5.30 6.08
C ARG A 205 5.52 6.46 6.37
N ARG A 206 5.82 6.71 7.65
CA ARG A 206 6.80 7.74 8.04
C ARG A 206 8.18 7.45 7.46
N VAL A 207 8.62 6.18 7.55
CA VAL A 207 9.89 5.74 6.96
C VAL A 207 9.87 5.92 5.46
N GLY A 208 8.80 5.49 4.78
CA GLY A 208 8.66 5.66 3.34
C GLY A 208 8.73 7.12 2.89
N LEU A 209 8.11 8.03 3.63
CA LEU A 209 8.19 9.47 3.39
C LEU A 209 9.62 10.00 3.53
N LEU A 210 10.31 9.63 4.60
CA LEU A 210 11.71 10.01 4.81
C LEU A 210 12.61 9.49 3.69
N MET A 211 12.35 8.27 3.19
CA MET A 211 13.09 7.70 2.06
C MET A 211 12.83 8.45 0.75
N SER A 212 11.60 8.88 0.47
CA SER A 212 11.30 9.67 -0.74
C SER A 212 12.01 11.02 -0.70
N VAL A 213 11.93 11.72 0.42
CA VAL A 213 12.66 12.99 0.61
C VAL A 213 14.17 12.82 0.50
N ALA A 214 14.70 11.72 1.03
CA ALA A 214 16.12 11.42 0.93
C ALA A 214 16.57 11.12 -0.51
N LYS A 215 15.71 10.58 -1.35
CA LYS A 215 15.98 10.36 -2.78
C LYS A 215 15.91 11.66 -3.61
N ASP A 216 14.93 12.50 -3.31
CA ASP A 216 14.70 13.76 -4.05
C ASP A 216 15.70 14.86 -3.64
N GLY A 217 16.21 14.78 -2.43
CA GLY A 217 17.19 15.70 -1.89
C GLY A 217 18.58 15.48 -2.45
N HIS A 218 18.95 16.20 -3.52
CA HIS A 218 20.32 16.24 -4.07
C HIS A 218 21.30 17.02 -3.18
N GLY A 219 20.85 17.47 -1.98
CA GLY A 219 21.62 18.33 -1.08
C GLY A 219 22.75 17.59 -0.37
N GLY A 220 24.00 17.93 -0.68
CA GLY A 220 25.18 17.54 0.09
C GLY A 220 25.99 16.38 -0.44
N ALA A 221 25.51 15.58 -1.39
CA ALA A 221 26.34 14.55 -2.02
C ALA A 221 27.30 15.20 -3.04
N VAL A 222 28.59 15.21 -2.74
CA VAL A 222 29.64 15.85 -3.56
C VAL A 222 30.13 14.90 -4.66
N SER A 223 29.85 13.59 -4.55
CA SER A 223 30.35 12.59 -5.51
C SER A 223 29.30 11.52 -5.86
N ALA A 224 29.44 10.94 -7.08
CA ALA A 224 28.62 9.81 -7.52
C ALA A 224 28.75 8.57 -6.60
N SER A 225 29.93 8.38 -5.98
CA SER A 225 30.17 7.28 -5.04
C SER A 225 29.40 7.44 -3.73
N GLU A 226 29.29 8.66 -3.21
CA GLU A 226 28.50 8.98 -2.01
C GLU A 226 27.00 8.79 -2.28
N MET A 227 26.50 9.24 -3.45
CA MET A 227 25.13 8.99 -3.88
C MET A 227 24.82 7.49 -3.98
N ALA A 228 25.72 6.71 -4.57
CA ALA A 228 25.57 5.25 -4.68
C ALA A 228 25.59 4.56 -3.31
N ALA A 229 26.49 4.94 -2.42
CA ALA A 229 26.59 4.41 -1.07
C ALA A 229 25.32 4.73 -0.25
N ARG A 230 24.81 5.96 -0.34
CA ARG A 230 23.56 6.38 0.30
C ARG A 230 22.37 5.59 -0.24
N ALA A 231 22.23 5.50 -1.55
CA ALA A 231 21.14 4.72 -2.18
C ALA A 231 21.21 3.25 -1.76
N HIS A 232 22.40 2.66 -1.67
CA HIS A 232 22.61 1.29 -1.23
C HIS A 232 22.17 1.09 0.23
N ALA A 233 22.53 2.00 1.13
CA ALA A 233 22.14 1.95 2.54
C ALA A 233 20.62 2.10 2.77
N LEU A 234 19.93 2.85 1.91
CA LEU A 234 18.50 3.11 2.05
C LEU A 234 17.60 2.01 1.45
N ARG A 235 18.09 1.21 0.49
CA ARG A 235 17.30 0.13 -0.14
C ARG A 235 16.71 -0.89 0.83
N PRO A 236 17.46 -1.43 1.83
CA PRO A 236 16.90 -2.35 2.82
C PRO A 236 15.76 -1.74 3.61
N VAL A 237 15.89 -0.47 4.00
CA VAL A 237 14.87 0.26 4.77
C VAL A 237 13.58 0.42 3.96
N GLU A 238 13.70 0.81 2.70
CA GLU A 238 12.56 0.94 1.79
C GLU A 238 11.83 -0.41 1.58
N ARG A 239 12.59 -1.47 1.41
CA ARG A 239 12.06 -2.83 1.29
C ARG A 239 11.31 -3.25 2.55
N THR A 240 11.90 -3.09 3.73
CA THR A 240 11.26 -3.47 5.00
C THR A 240 10.05 -2.61 5.31
N ALA A 241 10.07 -1.32 4.98
CA ALA A 241 8.91 -0.44 5.11
C ALA A 241 7.74 -0.91 4.23
N ARG A 242 8.00 -1.31 2.98
CA ARG A 242 6.99 -1.87 2.07
C ARG A 242 6.44 -3.19 2.59
N ARG A 243 7.29 -4.10 3.09
CA ARG A 243 6.88 -5.36 3.73
C ARG A 243 6.00 -5.11 4.97
N ALA A 244 6.36 -4.13 5.78
CA ALA A 244 5.60 -3.75 6.96
C ALA A 244 4.22 -3.16 6.61
N GLN A 245 4.11 -2.39 5.52
CA GLN A 245 2.82 -1.93 5.02
C GLN A 245 1.93 -3.11 4.64
N VAL A 246 2.44 -4.05 3.82
CA VAL A 246 1.67 -5.23 3.40
C VAL A 246 1.22 -6.06 4.59
N ALA A 247 2.12 -6.32 5.56
CA ALA A 247 1.79 -7.06 6.77
C ALA A 247 0.69 -6.36 7.61
N ALA A 248 0.76 -5.03 7.74
CA ALA A 248 -0.24 -4.27 8.48
C ALA A 248 -1.62 -4.36 7.83
N TYR A 249 -1.72 -4.14 6.51
CA TYR A 249 -2.99 -4.24 5.79
C TYR A 249 -3.57 -5.67 5.77
N ASN A 250 -2.73 -6.71 5.76
CA ASN A 250 -3.17 -8.09 5.67
C ASN A 250 -3.48 -8.72 7.05
N SER A 251 -3.12 -8.06 8.13
CA SER A 251 -3.22 -8.58 9.51
C SER A 251 -4.63 -9.04 9.92
N VAL A 252 -5.69 -8.44 9.36
CA VAL A 252 -7.09 -8.82 9.67
C VAL A 252 -7.47 -10.15 9.03
N VAL A 253 -6.97 -10.45 7.83
CA VAL A 253 -7.23 -11.73 7.14
C VAL A 253 -6.46 -12.84 7.81
N GLU A 254 -5.18 -12.61 8.13
CA GLU A 254 -4.34 -13.58 8.84
C GLU A 254 -4.92 -13.97 10.21
N ALA A 255 -5.43 -12.98 10.97
CA ALA A 255 -6.05 -13.23 12.27
C ALA A 255 -7.36 -14.06 12.18
N ARG A 256 -8.04 -14.04 11.04
CA ARG A 256 -9.23 -14.88 10.79
C ARG A 256 -8.87 -16.31 10.42
N GLU A 257 -7.79 -16.51 9.67
CA GLU A 257 -7.30 -17.84 9.29
C GLU A 257 -6.74 -18.64 10.47
N MET A 258 -6.25 -17.96 11.50
CA MET A 258 -5.70 -18.59 12.71
C MET A 258 -6.78 -19.00 13.75
N ARG A 259 -8.06 -18.69 13.51
CA ARG A 259 -9.19 -19.05 14.40
C ARG A 259 -9.93 -20.27 13.92
#